data_6f2df44d090ac5648720813f88ecb82f
#
_entry.id   6f2df44d090ac5648720813f88ecb82f
#
_cell.length_a   1.000
_cell.length_b   1.000
_cell.length_c   1.000
_cell.angle_alpha   90.00
_cell.angle_beta   90.00
_cell.angle_gamma   90.00
#
_symmetry.space_group_name_H-M   'P 1'
#
loop_
_entity.id
_entity.type
_entity.pdbx_description
1 polymer ?
#
loop_
_entity_poly.entity_id
_entity_poly.type
_entity_poly.pdbx_seq_one_letter_code
_entity_poly.pdbx_strand_id
1 'polypeptide(L)'
;KDNGFYNLEIIYDLTDYVKFGGLQVGANFRQYDIGFHNGIMSNSPELNAEHGPLDPWEYAIFMQATKWFFNERLKLQGALRFDESDSYGKNLSPSFSSVLKTKENQYIRFSFQRARLNPPHYWDYLNIPQQGFLAIGGGKGNLKRLGLEHLHERAVDIDWATGDTTHVSIPHPTGEKLLAYEIGYKALINDNLFFDINYYYNHSSNLRDDDFIVSDPDSVQYIDIPGIYTGWSPGPIYYVFSTNED
;
A
#
# COMPACT_ATOMS: atom_id res chain seq x y z
N LYS A 1 -10.77 -23.32 -6.18
CA LYS A 1 -9.86 -22.67 -7.15
C LYS A 1 -8.64 -22.22 -6.36
N ASP A 2 -7.45 -22.54 -6.86
CA ASP A 2 -6.20 -22.14 -6.21
C ASP A 2 -5.91 -20.65 -6.46
N ASN A 3 -5.11 -20.01 -5.60
CA ASN A 3 -4.61 -18.68 -5.84
C ASN A 3 -3.60 -18.69 -6.99
N GLY A 4 -3.69 -17.71 -7.87
CA GLY A 4 -2.75 -17.49 -8.95
C GLY A 4 -2.04 -16.13 -8.80
N PHE A 5 -0.79 -16.09 -9.20
CA PHE A 5 0.00 -14.87 -9.27
C PHE A 5 0.82 -14.86 -10.55
N TYR A 6 0.61 -13.84 -11.35
CA TYR A 6 1.35 -13.63 -12.58
C TYR A 6 2.19 -12.37 -12.44
N ASN A 7 3.48 -12.49 -12.74
CA ASN A 7 4.41 -11.35 -12.71
C ASN A 7 5.25 -11.35 -13.99
N LEU A 8 5.26 -10.21 -14.67
CA LEU A 8 6.14 -9.95 -15.80
C LEU A 8 6.97 -8.71 -15.46
N GLU A 9 8.29 -8.82 -15.58
CA GLU A 9 9.21 -7.71 -15.39
C GLU A 9 10.19 -7.64 -16.56
N ILE A 10 10.42 -6.44 -17.06
CA ILE A 10 11.37 -6.14 -18.13
C ILE A 10 12.24 -4.98 -17.65
N ILE A 11 13.55 -5.18 -17.67
CA ILE A 11 14.55 -4.14 -17.38
C ILE A 11 15.48 -4.04 -18.59
N TYR A 12 15.71 -2.84 -19.04
CA TYR A 12 16.62 -2.56 -20.14
C TYR A 12 17.69 -1.54 -19.73
N ASP A 13 18.95 -1.90 -19.93
CA ASP A 13 20.09 -1.04 -19.68
C ASP A 13 20.43 -0.26 -20.94
N LEU A 14 20.31 1.05 -20.86
CA LEU A 14 20.56 2.00 -21.93
C LEU A 14 21.93 2.69 -21.79
N THR A 15 22.76 2.26 -20.85
CA THR A 15 24.04 2.91 -20.51
C THR A 15 24.93 3.09 -21.74
N ASP A 16 25.01 2.10 -22.62
CA ASP A 16 25.85 2.17 -23.84
C ASP A 16 25.32 3.15 -24.90
N TYR A 17 24.05 3.53 -24.80
CA TYR A 17 23.39 4.43 -25.75
C TYR A 17 23.41 5.91 -25.30
N VAL A 18 23.72 6.17 -24.02
CA VAL A 18 23.71 7.53 -23.46
C VAL A 18 25.13 7.97 -23.06
N LYS A 19 25.50 9.20 -23.42
CA LYS A 19 26.87 9.72 -23.14
C LYS A 19 27.00 10.36 -21.75
N PHE A 20 25.91 10.49 -20.99
CA PHE A 20 25.94 11.24 -19.73
C PHE A 20 26.21 10.36 -18.50
N GLY A 21 26.13 9.03 -18.60
CA GLY A 21 26.32 8.10 -17.49
C GLY A 21 25.44 6.85 -17.64
N GLY A 22 25.15 6.16 -16.56
CA GLY A 22 24.26 4.99 -16.56
C GLY A 22 22.78 5.40 -16.69
N LEU A 23 22.02 4.67 -17.50
CA LEU A 23 20.57 4.82 -17.63
C LEU A 23 19.91 3.44 -17.72
N GLN A 24 18.95 3.19 -16.84
CA GLN A 24 18.13 1.98 -16.87
C GLN A 24 16.66 2.37 -16.91
N VAL A 25 15.87 1.63 -17.67
CA VAL A 25 14.41 1.75 -17.73
C VAL A 25 13.79 0.38 -17.55
N GLY A 26 12.61 0.33 -16.99
CA GLY A 26 11.93 -0.94 -16.82
C GLY A 26 10.43 -0.78 -16.66
N ALA A 27 9.75 -1.90 -16.79
CA ALA A 27 8.32 -2.03 -16.57
C ALA A 27 8.03 -3.35 -15.84
N ASN A 28 6.99 -3.32 -15.02
CA ASN A 28 6.51 -4.49 -14.29
C ASN A 28 4.99 -4.54 -14.39
N PHE A 29 4.44 -5.72 -14.60
CA PHE A 29 3.01 -5.99 -14.55
C PHE A 29 2.74 -7.18 -13.64
N ARG A 30 1.73 -7.05 -12.78
CA ARG A 30 1.30 -8.11 -11.86
C ARG A 30 -0.21 -8.26 -11.95
N GLN A 31 -0.66 -9.49 -11.89
CA GLN A 31 -2.06 -9.85 -11.76
C GLN A 31 -2.20 -10.97 -10.74
N TYR A 32 -3.22 -10.84 -9.90
CA TYR A 32 -3.55 -11.80 -8.87
C TYR A 32 -4.86 -12.49 -9.26
N ASP A 33 -4.93 -13.80 -9.18
CA ASP A 33 -6.17 -14.58 -9.25
C ASP A 33 -6.47 -15.08 -7.84
N ILE A 34 -7.37 -14.40 -7.14
CA ILE A 34 -7.69 -14.72 -5.75
C ILE A 34 -8.75 -15.81 -5.74
N GLY A 35 -8.35 -17.01 -5.39
CA GLY A 35 -9.22 -18.17 -5.29
C GLY A 35 -10.18 -18.08 -4.10
N PHE A 36 -11.28 -18.82 -4.18
CA PHE A 36 -12.23 -18.94 -3.08
C PHE A 36 -11.62 -19.73 -1.91
N HIS A 37 -11.50 -19.09 -0.75
CA HIS A 37 -11.04 -19.70 0.49
C HIS A 37 -12.11 -19.59 1.58
N ASN A 38 -13.05 -20.51 1.60
CA ASN A 38 -14.04 -20.70 2.67
C ASN A 38 -14.73 -19.39 3.14
N GLY A 39 -14.96 -18.44 2.25
CA GLY A 39 -15.65 -17.19 2.59
C GLY A 39 -14.80 -16.12 3.30
N ILE A 40 -13.47 -16.29 3.39
CA ILE A 40 -12.59 -15.30 4.03
C ILE A 40 -12.46 -14.02 3.16
N MET A 41 -12.63 -14.15 1.85
CA MET A 41 -12.57 -13.04 0.90
C MET A 41 -13.91 -12.91 0.18
N SER A 42 -14.24 -11.72 -0.32
CA SER A 42 -15.48 -11.45 -1.07
C SER A 42 -15.47 -12.04 -2.49
N ASN A 43 -15.18 -13.32 -2.60
CA ASN A 43 -15.02 -14.06 -3.85
C ASN A 43 -15.81 -15.39 -3.88
N SER A 44 -16.95 -15.43 -3.18
CA SER A 44 -17.86 -16.60 -3.29
C SER A 44 -18.32 -16.81 -4.74
N PRO A 45 -18.75 -18.02 -5.13
CA PRO A 45 -19.28 -18.28 -6.47
C PRO A 45 -20.42 -17.32 -6.85
N GLU A 46 -21.29 -16.97 -5.90
CA GLU A 46 -22.43 -16.08 -6.07
C GLU A 46 -21.96 -14.65 -6.35
N LEU A 47 -21.06 -14.11 -5.50
CA LEU A 47 -20.47 -12.78 -5.69
C LEU A 47 -19.68 -12.70 -6.99
N ASN A 48 -18.98 -13.77 -7.36
CA ASN A 48 -18.26 -13.81 -8.63
C ASN A 48 -19.17 -13.89 -9.85
N ALA A 49 -20.34 -14.51 -9.72
CA ALA A 49 -21.35 -14.52 -10.79
C ALA A 49 -21.95 -13.13 -11.04
N GLU A 50 -22.11 -12.33 -9.98
CA GLU A 50 -22.68 -10.98 -10.06
C GLU A 50 -21.63 -9.91 -10.43
N HIS A 51 -20.45 -9.97 -9.83
CA HIS A 51 -19.44 -8.90 -9.92
C HIS A 51 -18.18 -9.30 -10.70
N GLY A 52 -18.09 -10.53 -11.20
CA GLY A 52 -16.90 -11.08 -11.84
C GLY A 52 -15.87 -11.66 -10.86
N PRO A 53 -14.79 -12.26 -11.35
CA PRO A 53 -13.73 -12.81 -10.53
C PRO A 53 -12.98 -11.71 -9.76
N LEU A 54 -12.29 -12.12 -8.69
CA LEU A 54 -11.41 -11.22 -7.93
C LEU A 54 -9.99 -11.40 -8.45
N ASP A 55 -9.61 -10.52 -9.38
CA ASP A 55 -8.35 -10.57 -10.12
C ASP A 55 -7.62 -9.21 -10.17
N PRO A 56 -7.32 -8.60 -9.00
CA PRO A 56 -6.68 -7.30 -8.95
C PRO A 56 -5.34 -7.29 -9.70
N TRP A 57 -5.05 -6.17 -10.33
CA TRP A 57 -3.84 -5.97 -11.11
C TRP A 57 -3.08 -4.72 -10.70
N GLU A 58 -1.79 -4.71 -10.99
CA GLU A 58 -0.92 -3.54 -10.87
C GLU A 58 0.13 -3.51 -11.96
N TYR A 59 0.53 -2.33 -12.37
CA TYR A 59 1.70 -2.15 -13.22
C TYR A 59 2.56 -1.00 -12.73
N ALA A 60 3.82 -1.04 -13.15
CA ALA A 60 4.76 0.05 -12.91
C ALA A 60 5.66 0.26 -14.10
N ILE A 61 6.08 1.51 -14.29
CA ILE A 61 7.19 1.89 -15.16
C ILE A 61 8.20 2.68 -14.35
N PHE A 62 9.47 2.47 -14.61
CA PHE A 62 10.52 3.17 -13.86
C PHE A 62 11.72 3.50 -14.73
N MET A 63 12.43 4.53 -14.29
CA MET A 63 13.67 4.99 -14.89
C MET A 63 14.66 5.33 -13.78
N GLN A 64 15.90 4.96 -13.96
CA GLN A 64 17.00 5.29 -13.07
C GLN A 64 18.20 5.82 -13.89
N ALA A 65 18.74 6.95 -13.47
CA ALA A 65 19.94 7.53 -14.06
C ALA A 65 21.04 7.68 -13.02
N THR A 66 22.27 7.38 -13.41
CA THR A 66 23.46 7.50 -12.56
C THR A 66 24.53 8.28 -13.30
N LYS A 67 25.15 9.23 -12.61
CA LYS A 67 26.28 9.99 -13.18
C LYS A 67 27.36 10.23 -12.17
N TRP A 68 28.62 10.16 -12.67
CA TRP A 68 29.82 10.47 -11.91
C TRP A 68 30.36 11.84 -12.33
N PHE A 69 30.86 12.59 -11.36
CA PHE A 69 31.45 13.92 -11.53
C PHE A 69 32.79 13.99 -10.81
N PHE A 70 33.61 15.00 -11.19
CA PHE A 70 34.86 15.32 -10.51
C PHE A 70 35.84 14.13 -10.40
N ASN A 71 36.11 13.45 -11.52
CA ASN A 71 36.95 12.25 -11.55
C ASN A 71 36.46 11.19 -10.55
N GLU A 72 35.17 10.85 -10.63
CA GLU A 72 34.51 9.83 -9.82
C GLU A 72 34.41 10.14 -8.31
N ARG A 73 34.66 11.40 -7.92
CA ARG A 73 34.50 11.78 -6.51
C ARG A 73 33.05 11.97 -6.09
N LEU A 74 32.17 12.34 -7.01
CA LEU A 74 30.76 12.52 -6.73
C LEU A 74 29.92 11.61 -7.63
N LYS A 75 29.22 10.67 -7.00
CA LYS A 75 28.16 9.87 -7.64
C LYS A 75 26.81 10.50 -7.36
N LEU A 76 26.03 10.77 -8.40
CA LEU A 76 24.62 11.14 -8.29
C LEU A 76 23.77 10.05 -8.94
N GLN A 77 22.67 9.69 -8.29
CA GLN A 77 21.69 8.76 -8.82
C GLN A 77 20.30 9.31 -8.56
N GLY A 78 19.47 9.36 -9.60
CA GLY A 78 18.07 9.70 -9.51
C GLY A 78 17.23 8.58 -10.09
N ALA A 79 16.09 8.30 -9.48
CA ALA A 79 15.11 7.37 -10.05
C ALA A 79 13.71 7.94 -9.91
N LEU A 80 12.86 7.55 -10.85
CA LEU A 80 11.45 7.88 -10.86
C LEU A 80 10.68 6.61 -11.21
N ARG A 81 9.70 6.28 -10.36
CA ARG A 81 8.81 5.15 -10.57
C ARG A 81 7.37 5.63 -10.53
N PHE A 82 6.63 5.26 -11.55
CA PHE A 82 5.18 5.42 -11.62
C PHE A 82 4.53 4.05 -11.46
N ASP A 83 3.56 3.96 -10.56
CA ASP A 83 2.77 2.77 -10.28
C ASP A 83 1.29 3.08 -10.49
N GLU A 84 0.54 2.12 -10.99
CA GLU A 84 -0.92 2.14 -11.02
C GLU A 84 -1.48 0.76 -10.68
N SER A 85 -2.49 0.74 -9.84
CA SER A 85 -3.24 -0.47 -9.49
C SER A 85 -4.73 -0.18 -9.49
N ASP A 86 -5.54 -1.19 -9.68
CA ASP A 86 -7.00 -1.07 -9.64
C ASP A 86 -7.53 -0.69 -8.25
N SER A 87 -6.90 -1.21 -7.19
CA SER A 87 -7.32 -0.95 -5.80
C SER A 87 -6.84 0.41 -5.27
N TYR A 88 -5.60 0.82 -5.57
CA TYR A 88 -4.96 1.98 -4.93
C TYR A 88 -4.66 3.13 -5.89
N GLY A 89 -5.03 3.00 -7.17
CA GLY A 89 -4.82 4.03 -8.19
C GLY A 89 -3.35 4.37 -8.43
N LYS A 90 -3.11 5.61 -8.84
CA LYS A 90 -1.81 6.09 -9.33
C LYS A 90 -0.91 6.55 -8.21
N ASN A 91 0.41 6.32 -8.37
CA ASN A 91 1.43 6.81 -7.46
C ASN A 91 2.71 7.15 -8.23
N LEU A 92 3.42 8.18 -7.75
CA LEU A 92 4.72 8.58 -8.25
C LEU A 92 5.73 8.55 -7.10
N SER A 93 6.79 7.76 -7.27
CA SER A 93 7.84 7.52 -6.27
C SER A 93 9.18 8.02 -6.79
N PRO A 94 9.55 9.29 -6.54
CA PRO A 94 10.88 9.79 -6.81
C PRO A 94 11.87 9.34 -5.75
N SER A 95 13.12 9.10 -6.17
CA SER A 95 14.25 8.92 -5.27
C SER A 95 15.50 9.60 -5.83
N PHE A 96 16.35 10.02 -4.92
CA PHE A 96 17.64 10.62 -5.23
C PHE A 96 18.67 10.17 -4.22
N SER A 97 19.88 9.89 -4.67
CA SER A 97 21.00 9.65 -3.78
C SER A 97 22.28 10.28 -4.30
N SER A 98 23.16 10.63 -3.39
CA SER A 98 24.49 11.14 -3.69
C SER A 98 25.53 10.52 -2.77
N VAL A 99 26.72 10.27 -3.32
CA VAL A 99 27.89 9.83 -2.57
C VAL A 99 29.07 10.71 -2.96
N LEU A 100 29.59 11.44 -2.00
CA LEU A 100 30.77 12.31 -2.18
C LEU A 100 31.98 11.70 -1.47
N LYS A 101 33.02 11.37 -2.23
CA LYS A 101 34.33 11.01 -1.72
C LYS A 101 35.07 12.28 -1.33
N THR A 102 35.17 12.56 -0.03
CA THR A 102 35.84 13.77 0.49
C THR A 102 37.35 13.61 0.54
N LYS A 103 37.81 12.45 0.98
CA LYS A 103 39.21 12.02 1.01
C LYS A 103 39.30 10.54 0.63
N GLU A 104 40.54 10.00 0.62
CA GLU A 104 40.70 8.57 0.50
C GLU A 104 40.03 7.86 1.68
N ASN A 105 39.21 6.84 1.37
CA ASN A 105 38.44 6.08 2.36
C ASN A 105 37.44 6.91 3.23
N GLN A 106 37.00 8.10 2.76
CA GLN A 106 36.04 8.94 3.46
C GLN A 106 34.93 9.39 2.51
N TYR A 107 33.68 9.17 2.93
CA TYR A 107 32.51 9.39 2.11
C TYR A 107 31.41 10.07 2.90
N ILE A 108 30.77 11.06 2.29
CA ILE A 108 29.48 11.60 2.71
C ILE A 108 28.43 11.05 1.77
N ARG A 109 27.32 10.55 2.31
CA ARG A 109 26.18 10.09 1.54
C ARG A 109 24.92 10.86 1.95
N PHE A 110 24.07 11.10 0.98
CA PHE A 110 22.75 11.65 1.18
C PHE A 110 21.77 10.85 0.33
N SER A 111 20.62 10.55 0.89
CA SER A 111 19.51 9.99 0.12
C SER A 111 18.18 10.63 0.51
N PHE A 112 17.31 10.65 -0.46
CA PHE A 112 15.92 11.04 -0.38
C PHE A 112 15.08 10.01 -1.13
N GLN A 113 13.98 9.58 -0.54
CA GLN A 113 13.00 8.79 -1.27
C GLN A 113 11.59 9.06 -0.78
N ARG A 114 10.66 8.99 -1.73
CA ARG A 114 9.24 8.85 -1.47
C ARG A 114 8.82 7.48 -1.96
N ALA A 115 8.14 6.73 -1.11
CA ALA A 115 7.65 5.41 -1.43
C ALA A 115 6.17 5.27 -1.04
N ARG A 116 5.49 4.31 -1.65
CA ARG A 116 4.15 3.86 -1.25
C ARG A 116 4.21 2.36 -1.00
N LEU A 117 3.64 1.92 0.12
CA LEU A 117 3.41 0.54 0.44
C LEU A 117 1.90 0.26 0.30
N ASN A 118 1.52 -0.51 -0.70
CA ASN A 118 0.14 -0.95 -0.84
C ASN A 118 -0.18 -2.00 0.24
N PRO A 119 -1.35 -1.91 0.88
CA PRO A 119 -1.81 -2.96 1.78
C PRO A 119 -1.93 -4.31 1.07
N PRO A 120 -1.84 -5.42 1.80
CA PRO A 120 -2.19 -6.73 1.25
C PRO A 120 -3.68 -6.77 0.84
N HIS A 121 -4.02 -7.55 -0.18
CA HIS A 121 -5.40 -7.63 -0.70
C HIS A 121 -6.47 -8.04 0.32
N TYR A 122 -6.10 -8.70 1.43
CA TYR A 122 -7.09 -9.01 2.47
C TYR A 122 -7.64 -7.74 3.15
N TRP A 123 -6.88 -6.65 3.22
CA TRP A 123 -7.36 -5.36 3.72
C TRP A 123 -8.43 -4.75 2.83
N ASP A 124 -8.37 -5.05 1.53
CA ASP A 124 -9.38 -4.59 0.59
C ASP A 124 -10.61 -5.49 0.55
N TYR A 125 -10.41 -6.82 0.55
CA TYR A 125 -11.42 -7.81 0.18
C TYR A 125 -11.77 -8.81 1.28
N LEU A 126 -11.31 -8.58 2.51
CA LEU A 126 -11.65 -9.43 3.65
C LEU A 126 -13.16 -9.46 3.87
N ASN A 127 -13.64 -10.64 4.29
CA ASN A 127 -15.03 -10.86 4.61
C ASN A 127 -15.17 -12.07 5.53
N ILE A 128 -15.03 -11.84 6.84
CA ILE A 128 -15.03 -12.91 7.83
C ILE A 128 -16.17 -12.68 8.82
N PRO A 129 -17.21 -13.54 8.82
CA PRO A 129 -18.21 -13.50 9.87
C PRO A 129 -17.57 -13.93 11.20
N GLN A 130 -17.76 -13.11 12.21
CA GLN A 130 -17.36 -13.35 13.59
C GLN A 130 -18.60 -13.41 14.49
N GLN A 131 -18.43 -13.86 15.71
CA GLN A 131 -19.53 -13.87 16.65
C GLN A 131 -19.90 -12.44 17.07
N GLY A 132 -20.99 -11.92 16.54
CA GLY A 132 -21.52 -10.60 16.87
C GLY A 132 -21.07 -9.45 15.93
N PHE A 133 -20.18 -9.70 14.99
CA PHE A 133 -19.77 -8.70 13.99
C PHE A 133 -19.27 -9.34 12.70
N LEU A 134 -19.10 -8.54 11.67
CA LEU A 134 -18.51 -8.94 10.40
C LEU A 134 -17.22 -8.16 10.17
N ALA A 135 -16.06 -8.85 10.09
CA ALA A 135 -14.80 -8.23 9.72
C ALA A 135 -14.71 -8.09 8.19
N ILE A 136 -14.59 -6.87 7.71
CA ILE A 136 -14.59 -6.56 6.27
C ILE A 136 -13.40 -5.70 5.87
N GLY A 137 -12.90 -5.92 4.66
CA GLY A 137 -11.96 -5.00 4.04
C GLY A 137 -12.68 -3.75 3.55
N GLY A 138 -12.10 -2.58 3.83
CA GLY A 138 -12.69 -1.28 3.48
C GLY A 138 -12.53 -0.86 2.02
N GLY A 139 -11.98 -1.71 1.15
CA GLY A 139 -11.79 -1.40 -0.27
C GLY A 139 -13.11 -1.13 -1.00
N LYS A 140 -13.11 -0.09 -1.88
CA LYS A 140 -14.31 0.28 -2.68
C LYS A 140 -14.94 -0.90 -3.40
N GLY A 141 -14.10 -1.71 -4.03
CA GLY A 141 -14.55 -2.90 -4.75
C GLY A 141 -15.22 -3.91 -3.83
N ASN A 142 -14.71 -4.07 -2.61
CA ASN A 142 -15.28 -4.97 -1.60
C ASN A 142 -16.64 -4.49 -1.13
N LEU A 143 -16.74 -3.24 -0.69
CA LEU A 143 -17.98 -2.69 -0.17
C LEU A 143 -19.09 -2.70 -1.24
N LYS A 144 -18.74 -2.44 -2.50
CA LYS A 144 -19.67 -2.57 -3.61
C LYS A 144 -20.16 -4.01 -3.79
N ARG A 145 -19.25 -4.99 -3.77
CA ARG A 145 -19.59 -6.43 -3.87
C ARG A 145 -20.50 -6.90 -2.75
N LEU A 146 -20.39 -6.28 -1.57
CA LEU A 146 -21.16 -6.61 -0.38
C LEU A 146 -22.45 -5.79 -0.24
N GLY A 147 -22.69 -4.78 -1.12
CA GLY A 147 -23.80 -3.85 -0.98
C GLY A 147 -23.67 -2.90 0.22
N LEU A 148 -22.46 -2.66 0.67
CA LEU A 148 -22.14 -1.91 1.90
C LEU A 148 -21.47 -0.55 1.60
N GLU A 149 -21.65 0.00 0.41
CA GLU A 149 -21.05 1.28 0.00
C GLU A 149 -21.44 2.44 0.93
N HIS A 150 -22.62 2.36 1.55
CA HIS A 150 -23.13 3.37 2.48
C HIS A 150 -22.30 3.52 3.75
N LEU A 151 -21.47 2.53 4.11
CA LEU A 151 -20.62 2.59 5.31
C LEU A 151 -19.59 3.71 5.27
N HIS A 152 -19.17 4.16 4.07
CA HIS A 152 -18.28 5.32 3.97
C HIS A 152 -18.90 6.64 4.37
N GLU A 153 -20.22 6.77 4.22
CA GLU A 153 -20.92 8.03 4.44
C GLU A 153 -21.76 8.04 5.73
N ARG A 154 -22.13 6.86 6.22
CA ARG A 154 -23.13 6.70 7.28
C ARG A 154 -22.68 5.78 8.41
N ALA A 155 -21.39 5.57 8.57
CA ALA A 155 -20.88 4.81 9.70
C ALA A 155 -21.14 5.56 11.01
N VAL A 156 -21.37 4.81 12.07
CA VAL A 156 -21.55 5.32 13.42
C VAL A 156 -20.52 4.67 14.32
N ASP A 157 -19.64 5.47 14.88
CA ASP A 157 -18.78 5.05 15.96
C ASP A 157 -19.55 5.11 17.29
N ILE A 158 -19.33 4.13 18.16
CA ILE A 158 -19.98 4.05 19.48
C ILE A 158 -18.89 4.14 20.55
N ASP A 159 -18.98 5.13 21.41
CA ASP A 159 -18.24 5.13 22.67
C ASP A 159 -18.86 4.06 23.61
N TRP A 160 -18.23 2.93 23.70
CA TRP A 160 -18.70 1.80 24.52
C TRP A 160 -18.76 2.09 26.03
N ALA A 161 -18.10 3.17 26.49
CA ALA A 161 -18.13 3.56 27.90
C ALA A 161 -19.35 4.43 28.23
N THR A 162 -19.77 5.31 27.32
CA THR A 162 -20.89 6.23 27.52
C THR A 162 -22.17 5.82 26.78
N GLY A 163 -22.03 5.04 25.71
CA GLY A 163 -23.11 4.70 24.78
C GLY A 163 -23.41 5.81 23.79
N ASP A 164 -22.59 6.88 23.78
CA ASP A 164 -22.75 7.98 22.82
C ASP A 164 -22.38 7.51 21.41
N THR A 165 -23.08 8.05 20.40
CA THR A 165 -22.86 7.72 19.01
C THR A 165 -22.41 8.94 18.23
N THR A 166 -21.40 8.77 17.36
CA THR A 166 -20.88 9.81 16.49
C THR A 166 -20.88 9.32 15.05
N HIS A 167 -21.41 10.12 14.13
CA HIS A 167 -21.29 9.81 12.70
C HIS A 167 -19.85 9.99 12.25
N VAL A 168 -19.30 8.95 11.62
CA VAL A 168 -17.93 8.95 11.11
C VAL A 168 -17.94 8.60 9.62
N SER A 169 -16.98 9.13 8.90
CA SER A 169 -16.69 8.70 7.53
C SER A 169 -15.47 7.78 7.58
N ILE A 170 -15.60 6.59 6.99
CA ILE A 170 -14.48 5.63 6.96
C ILE A 170 -13.74 5.80 5.65
N PRO A 171 -12.48 6.23 5.70
CA PRO A 171 -11.67 6.32 4.50
C PRO A 171 -11.42 4.92 3.91
N HIS A 172 -11.38 4.86 2.58
CA HIS A 172 -10.95 3.62 1.91
C HIS A 172 -9.48 3.34 2.18
N PRO A 173 -9.06 2.07 2.28
CA PRO A 173 -7.66 1.72 2.36
C PRO A 173 -6.88 2.38 1.21
N THR A 174 -5.85 3.12 1.56
CA THR A 174 -4.91 3.71 0.62
C THR A 174 -3.51 3.17 0.89
N GLY A 175 -2.61 3.30 -0.06
CA GLY A 175 -1.22 2.91 0.20
C GLY A 175 -0.59 3.83 1.24
N GLU A 176 0.06 3.25 2.24
CA GLU A 176 0.89 3.99 3.19
C GLU A 176 1.98 4.73 2.45
N LYS A 177 2.19 5.98 2.79
CA LYS A 177 3.23 6.83 2.18
C LYS A 177 4.40 6.98 3.13
N LEU A 178 5.59 6.82 2.61
CA LEU A 178 6.83 7.06 3.32
C LEU A 178 7.62 8.15 2.61
N LEU A 179 8.04 9.15 3.38
CA LEU A 179 9.02 10.14 2.99
C LEU A 179 10.26 9.94 3.86
N ALA A 180 11.39 9.61 3.24
CA ALA A 180 12.61 9.28 3.95
C ALA A 180 13.79 10.15 3.47
N TYR A 181 14.55 10.63 4.43
CA TYR A 181 15.83 11.31 4.22
C TYR A 181 16.91 10.61 5.04
N GLU A 182 18.07 10.47 4.46
CA GLU A 182 19.24 9.96 5.14
C GLU A 182 20.45 10.83 4.82
N ILE A 183 21.26 11.13 5.83
CA ILE A 183 22.61 11.65 5.67
C ILE A 183 23.58 10.78 6.47
N GLY A 184 24.69 10.40 5.86
CA GLY A 184 25.67 9.55 6.51
C GLY A 184 27.11 9.97 6.22
N TYR A 185 27.98 9.69 7.16
CA TYR A 185 29.43 9.83 6.99
C TYR A 185 30.10 8.50 7.31
N LYS A 186 30.92 8.02 6.38
CA LYS A 186 31.69 6.79 6.49
C LYS A 186 33.16 7.11 6.30
N ALA A 187 34.01 6.64 7.21
CA ALA A 187 35.45 6.84 7.14
C ALA A 187 36.23 5.64 7.66
N LEU A 188 37.35 5.33 7.00
CA LEU A 188 38.42 4.50 7.53
C LEU A 188 39.63 5.42 7.72
N ILE A 189 40.04 5.62 8.98
CA ILE A 189 41.12 6.53 9.37
C ILE A 189 42.33 5.70 9.72
N ASN A 190 43.46 5.98 9.06
CA ASN A 190 44.75 5.31 9.30
C ASN A 190 44.67 3.78 9.24
N ASP A 191 43.78 3.24 8.40
CA ASP A 191 43.49 1.82 8.17
C ASP A 191 43.10 1.00 9.43
N ASN A 192 42.90 1.66 10.57
CA ASN A 192 42.62 1.01 11.84
C ASN A 192 41.31 1.46 12.50
N LEU A 193 40.83 2.65 12.19
CA LEU A 193 39.62 3.19 12.82
C LEU A 193 38.52 3.40 11.80
N PHE A 194 37.44 2.64 11.97
CA PHE A 194 36.29 2.70 11.11
C PHE A 194 35.12 3.46 11.78
N PHE A 195 34.57 4.44 11.07
CA PHE A 195 33.38 5.18 11.45
C PHE A 195 32.28 4.98 10.39
N ASP A 196 31.05 4.74 10.84
CA ASP A 196 29.84 4.81 10.00
C ASP A 196 28.72 5.39 10.84
N ILE A 197 28.41 6.65 10.59
CA ILE A 197 27.42 7.43 11.34
C ILE A 197 26.32 7.81 10.33
N ASN A 198 25.05 7.56 10.69
CA ASN A 198 23.90 7.87 9.88
C ASN A 198 22.85 8.59 10.72
N TYR A 199 22.22 9.59 10.12
CA TYR A 199 21.01 10.23 10.61
C TYR A 199 19.87 9.97 9.63
N TYR A 200 18.72 9.56 10.17
CA TYR A 200 17.52 9.26 9.42
C TYR A 200 16.38 10.16 9.88
N TYR A 201 15.60 10.64 8.92
CA TYR A 201 14.30 11.23 9.16
C TYR A 201 13.27 10.53 8.27
N ASN A 202 12.28 9.93 8.90
CA ASN A 202 11.18 9.24 8.23
C ASN A 202 9.86 9.88 8.66
N HIS A 203 9.01 10.17 7.68
CA HIS A 203 7.64 10.60 7.88
C HIS A 203 6.72 9.63 7.16
N SER A 204 5.84 8.98 7.92
CA SER A 204 4.83 8.06 7.39
C SER A 204 3.46 8.69 7.52
N SER A 205 2.62 8.53 6.51
CA SER A 205 1.22 8.97 6.49
C SER A 205 0.34 7.93 5.81
N ASN A 206 -0.97 8.09 5.95
CA ASN A 206 -1.97 7.09 5.53
C ASN A 206 -1.68 5.72 6.16
N LEU A 207 -1.39 5.71 7.47
CA LEU A 207 -1.14 4.48 8.19
C LEU A 207 -2.42 3.62 8.21
N ARG A 208 -2.23 2.32 8.29
CA ARG A 208 -3.35 1.39 8.42
C ARG A 208 -4.02 1.59 9.75
N ASP A 209 -5.34 1.52 9.69
CA ASP A 209 -6.22 1.60 10.84
C ASP A 209 -7.35 0.59 10.70
N ASP A 210 -8.01 0.31 11.80
CA ASP A 210 -9.13 -0.59 11.85
C ASP A 210 -10.09 -0.14 12.94
N ASP A 211 -11.36 0.00 12.58
CA ASP A 211 -12.39 0.53 13.46
C ASP A 211 -13.60 -0.41 13.57
N PHE A 212 -14.18 -0.46 14.78
CA PHE A 212 -15.52 -0.99 14.99
C PHE A 212 -16.57 0.07 14.72
N ILE A 213 -17.38 -0.19 13.74
CA ILE A 213 -18.48 0.70 13.37
C ILE A 213 -19.80 -0.03 13.39
N VAL A 214 -20.85 0.71 13.62
CA VAL A 214 -22.23 0.23 13.51
C VAL A 214 -22.88 0.91 12.30
N SER A 215 -23.49 0.13 11.45
CA SER A 215 -24.35 0.69 10.43
C SER A 215 -25.67 1.03 11.09
N ASP A 216 -26.07 2.30 10.99
CA ASP A 216 -27.31 2.92 11.47
C ASP A 216 -28.08 2.09 12.52
N PRO A 217 -27.93 2.39 13.83
CA PRO A 217 -28.53 1.59 14.90
C PRO A 217 -30.07 1.54 14.85
N ASP A 218 -30.72 2.43 14.13
CA ASP A 218 -32.18 2.50 13.98
C ASP A 218 -32.70 1.63 12.83
N SER A 219 -31.84 1.11 11.98
CA SER A 219 -32.22 0.24 10.89
C SER A 219 -31.94 -1.22 11.20
N VAL A 220 -32.99 -1.96 11.56
CA VAL A 220 -32.95 -3.44 11.55
C VAL A 220 -32.84 -3.87 10.09
N GLN A 221 -31.63 -4.23 9.66
CA GLN A 221 -31.41 -4.69 8.28
C GLN A 221 -31.27 -6.21 8.26
N TYR A 222 -31.95 -6.84 7.31
CA TYR A 222 -31.66 -8.20 6.90
C TYR A 222 -30.42 -8.14 6.00
N ILE A 223 -29.34 -8.73 6.45
CA ILE A 223 -28.12 -8.81 5.67
C ILE A 223 -28.08 -10.21 5.06
N ASP A 224 -28.17 -10.26 3.75
CA ASP A 224 -27.91 -11.45 2.96
C ASP A 224 -26.64 -11.22 2.14
N ILE A 225 -25.53 -11.76 2.63
CA ILE A 225 -24.27 -11.80 1.89
C ILE A 225 -24.13 -13.21 1.36
N PRO A 226 -24.39 -13.45 0.07
CA PRO A 226 -24.44 -14.79 -0.52
C PRO A 226 -23.18 -15.62 -0.24
N GLY A 227 -23.38 -16.79 0.38
CA GLY A 227 -22.29 -17.70 0.74
C GLY A 227 -21.44 -17.31 1.96
N ILE A 228 -21.80 -16.24 2.67
CA ILE A 228 -21.01 -15.71 3.78
C ILE A 228 -21.85 -15.54 5.06
N TYR A 229 -22.90 -14.73 5.01
CA TYR A 229 -23.75 -14.47 6.18
C TYR A 229 -25.18 -14.19 5.76
N THR A 230 -26.13 -14.83 6.44
CA THR A 230 -27.56 -14.58 6.29
C THR A 230 -28.16 -14.45 7.69
N GLY A 231 -28.69 -13.28 8.03
CA GLY A 231 -29.28 -13.10 9.36
C GLY A 231 -29.86 -11.70 9.60
N TRP A 232 -30.73 -11.62 10.62
CA TRP A 232 -31.22 -10.36 11.16
C TRP A 232 -30.24 -9.85 12.20
N SER A 233 -29.78 -8.64 12.06
CA SER A 233 -29.01 -7.96 13.10
C SER A 233 -29.67 -6.62 13.44
N PRO A 234 -29.86 -6.29 14.72
CA PRO A 234 -30.14 -4.91 15.13
C PRO A 234 -28.86 -4.11 14.91
N GLY A 235 -28.74 -3.43 13.76
CA GLY A 235 -27.54 -2.73 13.35
C GLY A 235 -26.30 -3.62 13.31
N PRO A 236 -25.90 -4.17 12.16
CA PRO A 236 -24.70 -5.01 12.10
C PRO A 236 -23.48 -4.22 12.52
N ILE A 237 -22.73 -4.79 13.44
CA ILE A 237 -21.41 -4.28 13.82
C ILE A 237 -20.41 -4.76 12.78
N TYR A 238 -19.65 -3.82 12.22
CA TYR A 238 -18.57 -4.11 11.30
C TYR A 238 -17.23 -3.77 11.94
N TYR A 239 -16.24 -4.61 11.68
CA TYR A 239 -14.85 -4.31 11.91
C TYR A 239 -14.21 -4.01 10.57
N VAL A 240 -13.93 -2.76 10.31
CA VAL A 240 -13.52 -2.29 8.98
C VAL A 240 -12.03 -1.96 8.97
N PHE A 241 -11.32 -2.56 8.02
CA PHE A 241 -9.94 -2.21 7.74
C PHE A 241 -9.88 -1.00 6.81
N SER A 242 -9.32 0.07 7.30
CA SER A 242 -9.21 1.35 6.61
C SER A 242 -7.78 1.93 6.67
N THR A 243 -7.62 3.19 6.34
CA THR A 243 -6.39 3.94 6.60
C THR A 243 -6.73 5.26 7.26
N ASN A 244 -5.88 5.73 8.19
CA ASN A 244 -5.98 7.08 8.72
C ASN A 244 -5.75 8.11 7.61
N GLU A 245 -6.59 9.13 7.54
CA GLU A 245 -6.32 10.37 6.83
C GLU A 245 -5.59 11.31 7.80
N ASP A 246 -4.26 11.40 7.70
CA ASP A 246 -3.44 12.40 8.40
C ASP A 246 -3.42 13.73 7.64
#